data_b0c848363ff09539889d83abddfe5cb7
#
_entry.id   b0c848363ff09539889d83abddfe5cb7
#
_cell.length_a   1.000
_cell.length_b   1.000
_cell.length_c   1.000
_cell.angle_alpha   90.00
_cell.angle_beta   90.00
_cell.angle_gamma   90.00
#
_symmetry.space_group_name_H-M   'P 1'
#
loop_
_entity.id
_entity.type
_entity.pdbx_description
1 polymer ?
#
loop_
_entity_poly.entity_id
_entity_poly.type
_entity_poly.pdbx_seq_one_letter_code
_entity_poly.pdbx_strand_id
1 'polypeptide(L)'
;MHDTFLEYVLDDLHSKKLDITKCTFVLPSKRSGTFLKKHISNRLKKNIFSPDVVSIQEFIGKLSNLNQVSNIDLLLLLFRVYKQSEIEESDDFASFINWGQTLLQDFNEIDGYLIPAHDILNYLSAIKEINHWSASKEKTELVKNYLQLWKNLETIYNNFYDALLEQKRGYQGLIQREAVKAVQTGNHQETNTNPIIFVGFNALNAAESTIIQYYLEQGNAHIYWDIDDYFLNDPIHDAGLFARDYQYNWPYYKHGHKIEPQHNFLARKNITITGVPKSISQTKYVGQLLESIGQQKDIDLTKTALVLADETLLNPMLNAIPCNIPEVNITMGMPLNKTVLYSFFINYLELHLNVSDRGWFFKRVLEFISNPYTLTLSSEGQGNFAQRMSKDIKEGNLLYLNADTLSKYPKAKDLLSIVFPSGEISPMDWINNCLLLIERLKLIYQDEKNALELEYLYRFYALFNQLGQYLDKVDFMG
;
A
#
# COMPACT_ATOMS: atom_id res chain seq x y z
N MET A 1 22.28 -24.02 -19.14
CA MET A 1 21.49 -23.83 -17.93
C MET A 1 21.37 -22.32 -17.75
N HIS A 2 20.18 -21.77 -17.69
CA HIS A 2 19.99 -20.34 -17.50
C HIS A 2 20.19 -20.01 -16.02
N ASP A 3 20.87 -18.91 -15.71
CA ASP A 3 21.11 -18.50 -14.33
C ASP A 3 19.85 -17.91 -13.68
N THR A 4 18.94 -17.35 -14.51
CA THR A 4 17.68 -16.74 -14.05
C THR A 4 16.53 -17.03 -15.01
N PHE A 5 15.29 -16.97 -14.48
CA PHE A 5 14.07 -17.08 -15.29
C PHE A 5 13.99 -16.01 -16.39
N LEU A 6 14.38 -14.76 -16.11
CA LEU A 6 14.36 -13.69 -17.11
C LEU A 6 15.34 -13.96 -18.27
N GLU A 7 16.49 -14.59 -18.01
CA GLU A 7 17.42 -15.00 -19.06
C GLU A 7 16.82 -16.10 -19.93
N TYR A 8 16.16 -17.08 -19.33
CA TYR A 8 15.40 -18.09 -20.07
C TYR A 8 14.39 -17.46 -21.03
N VAL A 9 13.57 -16.50 -20.54
CA VAL A 9 12.58 -15.79 -21.37
C VAL A 9 13.26 -15.10 -22.55
N LEU A 10 14.36 -14.37 -22.32
CA LEU A 10 15.09 -13.68 -23.38
C LEU A 10 15.73 -14.63 -24.39
N ASP A 11 16.18 -15.81 -23.96
CA ASP A 11 16.75 -16.84 -24.82
C ASP A 11 15.69 -17.48 -25.70
N ASP A 12 14.55 -17.80 -25.15
CA ASP A 12 13.44 -18.37 -25.89
C ASP A 12 12.88 -17.38 -26.94
N LEU A 13 12.69 -16.10 -26.58
CA LEU A 13 12.31 -15.07 -27.53
C LEU A 13 13.29 -14.92 -28.68
N HIS A 14 14.60 -15.02 -28.37
CA HIS A 14 15.63 -15.00 -29.39
C HIS A 14 15.55 -16.23 -30.31
N SER A 15 15.31 -17.44 -29.76
CA SER A 15 15.14 -18.68 -30.54
C SER A 15 13.93 -18.58 -31.48
N LYS A 16 12.85 -17.91 -31.04
CA LYS A 16 11.65 -17.60 -31.82
C LYS A 16 11.87 -16.47 -32.84
N LYS A 17 13.08 -15.90 -32.93
CA LYS A 17 13.46 -14.80 -33.84
C LYS A 17 12.61 -13.52 -33.62
N LEU A 18 12.08 -13.32 -32.41
CA LEU A 18 11.37 -12.11 -32.06
C LEU A 18 12.36 -10.97 -31.79
N ASP A 19 12.08 -9.82 -32.37
CA ASP A 19 12.84 -8.59 -32.10
C ASP A 19 12.41 -8.00 -30.77
N ILE A 20 13.21 -8.23 -29.72
CA ILE A 20 12.97 -7.79 -28.35
C ILE A 20 12.70 -6.28 -28.28
N THR A 21 13.32 -5.48 -29.17
CA THR A 21 13.16 -4.02 -29.15
C THR A 21 11.76 -3.55 -29.57
N LYS A 22 11.02 -4.43 -30.25
CA LYS A 22 9.64 -4.18 -30.69
C LYS A 22 8.59 -4.85 -29.81
N CYS A 23 8.99 -5.57 -28.76
CA CYS A 23 8.05 -6.23 -27.87
C CYS A 23 7.56 -5.28 -26.77
N THR A 24 6.33 -5.50 -26.33
CA THR A 24 5.79 -4.92 -25.10
C THR A 24 5.84 -5.97 -24.01
N PHE A 25 6.68 -5.78 -23.01
CA PHE A 25 6.76 -6.67 -21.85
C PHE A 25 5.82 -6.21 -20.74
N VAL A 26 4.95 -7.11 -20.32
CA VAL A 26 4.01 -6.91 -19.22
C VAL A 26 4.42 -7.78 -18.03
N LEU A 27 4.70 -7.16 -16.90
CA LEU A 27 5.18 -7.83 -15.69
C LEU A 27 4.27 -7.53 -14.48
N PRO A 28 4.36 -8.35 -13.40
CA PRO A 28 3.55 -8.12 -12.21
C PRO A 28 3.81 -6.79 -11.50
N SER A 29 5.02 -6.24 -11.62
CA SER A 29 5.41 -4.99 -10.95
C SER A 29 6.41 -4.17 -11.77
N LYS A 30 6.47 -2.86 -11.51
CA LYS A 30 7.50 -1.96 -12.08
C LYS A 30 8.92 -2.40 -11.74
N ARG A 31 9.11 -3.01 -10.57
CA ARG A 31 10.40 -3.48 -10.10
C ARG A 31 10.93 -4.63 -10.95
N SER A 32 10.11 -5.62 -11.26
CA SER A 32 10.50 -6.73 -12.17
C SER A 32 10.90 -6.18 -13.54
N GLY A 33 10.28 -5.10 -14.01
CA GLY A 33 10.68 -4.38 -15.21
C GLY A 33 12.09 -3.80 -15.15
N THR A 34 12.54 -3.31 -14.00
CA THR A 34 13.91 -2.81 -13.81
C THR A 34 14.94 -3.93 -13.96
N PHE A 35 14.66 -5.11 -13.38
CA PHE A 35 15.52 -6.28 -13.54
C PHE A 35 15.56 -6.77 -15.00
N LEU A 36 14.41 -6.84 -15.66
CA LEU A 36 14.36 -7.22 -17.07
C LEU A 36 15.20 -6.27 -17.94
N LYS A 37 15.09 -4.96 -17.77
CA LYS A 37 15.92 -3.97 -18.49
C LYS A 37 17.41 -4.17 -18.23
N LYS A 38 17.82 -4.51 -17.02
CA LYS A 38 19.20 -4.84 -16.67
C LYS A 38 19.69 -6.09 -17.42
N HIS A 39 18.90 -7.17 -17.47
CA HIS A 39 19.23 -8.38 -18.22
C HIS A 39 19.32 -8.12 -19.73
N ILE A 40 18.40 -7.35 -20.31
CA ILE A 40 18.44 -6.95 -21.73
C ILE A 40 19.74 -6.17 -22.03
N SER A 41 20.08 -5.19 -21.19
CA SER A 41 21.30 -4.37 -21.35
C SER A 41 22.56 -5.23 -21.30
N ASN A 42 22.66 -6.13 -20.31
CA ASN A 42 23.82 -7.02 -20.15
C ASN A 42 24.00 -7.96 -21.36
N ARG A 43 22.89 -8.44 -21.93
CA ARG A 43 22.90 -9.37 -23.06
C ARG A 43 23.29 -8.70 -24.37
N LEU A 44 22.70 -7.58 -24.69
CA LEU A 44 22.87 -6.95 -26.00
C LEU A 44 24.19 -6.19 -26.15
N LYS A 45 24.78 -5.70 -25.06
CA LYS A 45 26.06 -4.95 -25.01
C LYS A 45 26.20 -3.86 -26.10
N LYS A 46 25.07 -3.32 -26.57
CA LYS A 46 25.00 -2.26 -27.59
C LYS A 46 23.86 -1.29 -27.23
N ASN A 47 23.98 -0.06 -27.73
CA ASN A 47 22.89 0.91 -27.59
C ASN A 47 21.70 0.49 -28.43
N ILE A 48 20.54 0.34 -27.78
CA ILE A 48 19.26 0.02 -28.41
C ILE A 48 18.18 0.95 -27.85
N PHE A 49 17.10 1.12 -28.60
CA PHE A 49 15.88 1.63 -27.99
C PHE A 49 15.32 0.59 -27.03
N SER A 50 15.01 1.00 -25.80
CA SER A 50 14.41 0.09 -24.81
C SER A 50 13.06 -0.39 -25.32
N PRO A 51 12.75 -1.69 -25.20
CA PRO A 51 11.38 -2.15 -25.39
C PRO A 51 10.41 -1.45 -24.43
N ASP A 52 9.14 -1.48 -24.74
CA ASP A 52 8.11 -1.04 -23.79
C ASP A 52 8.02 -2.08 -22.65
N VAL A 53 8.27 -1.64 -21.42
CA VAL A 53 8.27 -2.50 -20.23
C VAL A 53 7.36 -1.86 -19.20
N VAL A 54 6.20 -2.47 -18.99
CA VAL A 54 5.11 -1.94 -18.17
C VAL A 54 4.67 -2.96 -17.10
N SER A 55 4.09 -2.47 -16.02
CA SER A 55 3.38 -3.32 -15.08
C SER A 55 2.01 -3.70 -15.62
N ILE A 56 1.41 -4.80 -15.12
CA ILE A 56 0.06 -5.21 -15.50
C ILE A 56 -0.96 -4.10 -15.21
N GLN A 57 -0.79 -3.37 -14.12
CA GLN A 57 -1.66 -2.24 -13.77
C GLN A 57 -1.59 -1.10 -14.80
N GLU A 58 -0.36 -0.75 -15.24
CA GLU A 58 -0.18 0.28 -16.29
C GLU A 58 -0.74 -0.18 -17.63
N PHE A 59 -0.54 -1.46 -17.96
CA PHE A 59 -1.08 -2.05 -19.18
C PHE A 59 -2.61 -1.99 -19.20
N ILE A 60 -3.26 -2.46 -18.15
CA ILE A 60 -4.73 -2.45 -18.01
C ILE A 60 -5.27 -1.02 -17.94
N GLY A 61 -4.59 -0.11 -17.24
CA GLY A 61 -4.96 1.29 -17.17
C GLY A 61 -5.03 1.98 -18.55
N LYS A 62 -4.08 1.65 -19.45
CA LYS A 62 -4.10 2.15 -20.83
C LYS A 62 -5.32 1.63 -21.62
N LEU A 63 -5.78 0.41 -21.33
CA LEU A 63 -6.93 -0.20 -22.02
C LEU A 63 -8.26 0.41 -21.57
N SER A 64 -8.40 0.74 -20.29
CA SER A 64 -9.65 1.25 -19.72
C SER A 64 -9.91 2.71 -20.02
N ASN A 65 -8.89 3.49 -20.39
CA ASN A 65 -8.94 4.95 -20.51
C ASN A 65 -9.41 5.68 -19.23
N LEU A 66 -9.24 5.04 -18.05
CA LEU A 66 -9.53 5.59 -16.74
C LEU A 66 -8.25 5.90 -15.96
N ASN A 67 -8.29 6.95 -15.16
CA ASN A 67 -7.20 7.33 -14.28
C ASN A 67 -7.44 6.79 -12.87
N GLN A 68 -6.44 6.12 -12.31
CA GLN A 68 -6.49 5.70 -10.92
C GLN A 68 -6.42 6.90 -9.99
N VAL A 69 -7.27 6.94 -8.97
CA VAL A 69 -7.31 8.00 -7.95
C VAL A 69 -6.97 7.48 -6.57
N SER A 70 -6.69 8.43 -5.66
CA SER A 70 -6.34 8.09 -4.28
C SER A 70 -7.54 7.51 -3.52
N ASN A 71 -7.27 6.66 -2.51
CA ASN A 71 -8.33 6.12 -1.65
C ASN A 71 -9.11 7.22 -0.91
N ILE A 72 -8.49 8.35 -0.59
CA ILE A 72 -9.16 9.46 0.08
C ILE A 72 -10.19 10.10 -0.86
N ASP A 73 -9.81 10.39 -2.12
CA ASP A 73 -10.76 10.90 -3.12
C ASP A 73 -11.94 9.94 -3.33
N LEU A 74 -11.65 8.63 -3.39
CA LEU A 74 -12.68 7.60 -3.55
C LEU A 74 -13.63 7.56 -2.35
N LEU A 75 -13.11 7.64 -1.12
CA LEU A 75 -13.93 7.64 0.10
C LEU A 75 -14.79 8.89 0.20
N LEU A 76 -14.27 10.06 -0.16
CA LEU A 76 -15.04 11.30 -0.18
C LEU A 76 -16.16 11.26 -1.22
N LEU A 77 -15.88 10.72 -2.41
CA LEU A 77 -16.91 10.54 -3.44
C LEU A 77 -17.96 9.52 -3.00
N LEU A 78 -17.52 8.38 -2.46
CA LEU A 78 -18.42 7.34 -1.95
C LEU A 78 -19.31 7.87 -0.82
N PHE A 79 -18.76 8.69 0.09
CA PHE A 79 -19.54 9.33 1.13
C PHE A 79 -20.61 10.26 0.57
N ARG A 80 -20.30 11.07 -0.45
CA ARG A 80 -21.29 11.94 -1.12
C ARG A 80 -22.42 11.10 -1.74
N VAL A 81 -22.08 10.03 -2.43
CA VAL A 81 -23.07 9.10 -3.01
C VAL A 81 -23.90 8.45 -1.92
N TYR A 82 -23.28 8.04 -0.81
CA TYR A 82 -23.99 7.50 0.36
C TYR A 82 -24.96 8.50 0.96
N LYS A 83 -24.56 9.76 1.13
CA LYS A 83 -25.45 10.84 1.64
C LYS A 83 -26.62 11.16 0.71
N GLN A 84 -26.48 10.93 -0.58
CA GLN A 84 -27.53 11.11 -1.57
C GLN A 84 -28.48 9.90 -1.67
N SER A 85 -28.14 8.77 -1.03
CA SER A 85 -29.01 7.61 -0.98
C SER A 85 -30.18 7.85 0.00
N GLU A 86 -31.33 7.19 -0.24
CA GLU A 86 -32.54 7.31 0.57
C GLU A 86 -32.40 6.57 1.93
N ILE A 87 -31.40 6.93 2.74
CA ILE A 87 -31.18 6.38 4.08
C ILE A 87 -31.54 7.49 5.09
N GLU A 88 -32.61 7.27 5.89
CA GLU A 88 -33.21 8.27 6.77
C GLU A 88 -32.21 8.81 7.81
N GLU A 89 -31.39 7.93 8.41
CA GLU A 89 -30.35 8.33 9.39
C GLU A 89 -28.98 7.92 8.85
N SER A 90 -28.48 8.69 7.87
CA SER A 90 -27.15 8.44 7.31
C SER A 90 -26.06 8.90 8.28
N ASP A 91 -25.02 8.06 8.44
CA ASP A 91 -23.83 8.35 9.26
C ASP A 91 -23.17 9.70 8.89
N ASP A 92 -22.54 10.33 9.86
CA ASP A 92 -21.57 11.40 9.59
C ASP A 92 -20.29 10.82 8.97
N PHE A 93 -19.39 11.67 8.50
CA PHE A 93 -18.16 11.22 7.85
C PHE A 93 -17.25 10.41 8.78
N ALA A 94 -17.18 10.78 10.07
CA ALA A 94 -16.33 10.10 11.04
C ALA A 94 -16.81 8.66 11.31
N SER A 95 -18.12 8.45 11.37
CA SER A 95 -18.73 7.13 11.48
C SER A 95 -18.61 6.33 10.19
N PHE A 96 -18.89 6.98 9.04
CA PHE A 96 -18.80 6.37 7.71
C PHE A 96 -17.40 5.81 7.40
N ILE A 97 -16.33 6.53 7.71
CA ILE A 97 -14.96 6.13 7.35
C ILE A 97 -14.54 4.79 7.99
N ASN A 98 -15.15 4.42 9.13
CA ASN A 98 -14.85 3.17 9.82
C ASN A 98 -15.26 1.93 9.02
N TRP A 99 -16.31 2.04 8.21
CA TRP A 99 -16.80 0.93 7.37
C TRP A 99 -16.70 1.22 5.86
N GLY A 100 -16.69 2.48 5.46
CA GLY A 100 -16.61 2.89 4.06
C GLY A 100 -15.35 2.41 3.35
N GLN A 101 -14.23 2.28 4.07
CA GLN A 101 -13.00 1.69 3.53
C GLN A 101 -13.19 0.21 3.17
N THR A 102 -13.90 -0.55 4.02
CA THR A 102 -14.20 -1.96 3.75
C THR A 102 -15.13 -2.08 2.55
N LEU A 103 -16.16 -1.24 2.48
CA LEU A 103 -17.07 -1.23 1.33
C LEU A 103 -16.35 -0.90 0.01
N LEU A 104 -15.44 0.06 0.03
CA LEU A 104 -14.62 0.39 -1.14
C LEU A 104 -13.73 -0.79 -1.56
N GLN A 105 -13.19 -1.53 -0.60
CA GLN A 105 -12.41 -2.73 -0.88
C GLN A 105 -13.31 -3.84 -1.46
N ASP A 106 -14.51 -4.05 -0.92
CA ASP A 106 -15.47 -5.03 -1.43
C ASP A 106 -15.88 -4.70 -2.89
N PHE A 107 -16.16 -3.43 -3.19
CA PHE A 107 -16.42 -3.00 -4.57
C PHE A 107 -15.23 -3.24 -5.50
N ASN A 108 -14.01 -2.98 -5.01
CA ASN A 108 -12.80 -3.27 -5.76
C ASN A 108 -12.63 -4.77 -6.07
N GLU A 109 -12.97 -5.65 -5.16
CA GLU A 109 -12.91 -7.09 -5.37
C GLU A 109 -14.03 -7.57 -6.31
N ILE A 110 -15.27 -7.11 -6.11
CA ILE A 110 -16.41 -7.40 -7.00
C ILE A 110 -16.04 -7.10 -8.46
N ASP A 111 -15.42 -5.93 -8.70
CA ASP A 111 -15.05 -5.52 -10.04
C ASP A 111 -13.83 -6.27 -10.58
N GLY A 112 -12.80 -6.45 -9.77
CA GLY A 112 -11.58 -7.17 -10.17
C GLY A 112 -11.83 -8.65 -10.49
N TYR A 113 -12.79 -9.27 -9.79
CA TYR A 113 -13.22 -10.65 -10.07
C TYR A 113 -14.39 -10.75 -11.06
N LEU A 114 -14.81 -9.62 -11.64
CA LEU A 114 -15.91 -9.56 -12.62
C LEU A 114 -17.24 -10.12 -12.09
N ILE A 115 -17.45 -10.10 -10.79
CA ILE A 115 -18.67 -10.61 -10.17
C ILE A 115 -19.82 -9.69 -10.57
N PRO A 116 -21.00 -10.21 -10.99
CA PRO A 116 -22.18 -9.38 -11.21
C PRO A 116 -22.61 -8.72 -9.89
N ALA A 117 -22.45 -7.39 -9.80
CA ALA A 117 -22.73 -6.64 -8.57
C ALA A 117 -24.19 -6.79 -8.13
N HIS A 118 -25.13 -6.79 -9.08
CA HIS A 118 -26.55 -7.05 -8.83
C HIS A 118 -26.76 -8.35 -8.04
N ASP A 119 -26.18 -9.46 -8.49
CA ASP A 119 -26.43 -10.77 -7.91
C ASP A 119 -25.86 -10.87 -6.49
N ILE A 120 -24.59 -10.43 -6.29
CA ILE A 120 -23.93 -10.56 -4.99
C ILE A 120 -24.54 -9.63 -3.94
N LEU A 121 -24.83 -8.37 -4.30
CA LEU A 121 -25.34 -7.38 -3.35
C LEU A 121 -26.77 -7.71 -2.93
N ASN A 122 -27.62 -8.18 -3.84
CA ASN A 122 -28.97 -8.64 -3.52
C ASN A 122 -28.97 -9.93 -2.69
N TYR A 123 -28.08 -10.87 -3.00
CA TYR A 123 -27.92 -12.08 -2.20
C TYR A 123 -27.50 -11.76 -0.76
N LEU A 124 -26.55 -10.85 -0.56
CA LEU A 124 -26.13 -10.40 0.76
C LEU A 124 -27.27 -9.68 1.50
N SER A 125 -28.04 -8.83 0.82
CA SER A 125 -29.21 -8.17 1.39
C SER A 125 -30.24 -9.19 1.91
N ALA A 126 -30.55 -10.19 1.09
CA ALA A 126 -31.50 -11.25 1.47
C ALA A 126 -31.02 -12.08 2.68
N ILE A 127 -29.72 -12.43 2.75
CA ILE A 127 -29.13 -13.12 3.90
C ILE A 127 -29.25 -12.27 5.17
N LYS A 128 -28.98 -10.97 5.08
CA LYS A 128 -29.08 -10.07 6.22
C LYS A 128 -30.51 -9.93 6.72
N GLU A 129 -31.49 -9.88 5.81
CA GLU A 129 -32.90 -9.91 6.19
C GLU A 129 -33.29 -11.20 6.93
N ILE A 130 -32.82 -12.34 6.46
CA ILE A 130 -33.07 -13.65 7.09
C ILE A 130 -32.42 -13.71 8.48
N ASN A 131 -31.18 -13.29 8.61
CA ASN A 131 -30.45 -13.31 9.87
C ASN A 131 -31.04 -12.37 10.93
N HIS A 132 -31.74 -11.32 10.52
CA HIS A 132 -32.45 -10.38 11.40
C HIS A 132 -33.98 -10.62 11.42
N TRP A 133 -34.41 -11.77 10.92
CA TRP A 133 -35.81 -12.16 11.03
C TRP A 133 -36.18 -12.39 12.50
N SER A 134 -37.19 -11.66 12.97
CA SER A 134 -37.70 -11.75 14.33
C SER A 134 -39.21 -12.03 14.30
N ALA A 135 -39.71 -12.89 15.19
CA ALA A 135 -41.13 -13.10 15.40
C ALA A 135 -41.82 -11.88 16.04
N SER A 136 -41.07 -10.92 16.60
CA SER A 136 -41.64 -9.65 17.07
C SER A 136 -41.96 -8.75 15.89
N LYS A 137 -43.13 -8.14 15.90
CA LYS A 137 -43.65 -7.30 14.82
C LYS A 137 -42.88 -5.97 14.66
N GLU A 138 -42.11 -5.56 15.64
CA GLU A 138 -41.35 -4.28 15.61
C GLU A 138 -39.85 -4.55 15.68
N LYS A 139 -39.16 -4.20 14.60
CA LYS A 139 -37.70 -4.10 14.56
C LYS A 139 -37.29 -2.80 15.24
N THR A 140 -36.19 -2.82 15.98
CA THR A 140 -35.60 -1.56 16.51
C THR A 140 -35.15 -0.66 15.36
N GLU A 141 -35.13 0.67 15.56
CA GLU A 141 -34.69 1.63 14.54
C GLU A 141 -33.29 1.29 14.01
N LEU A 142 -32.39 0.90 14.88
CA LEU A 142 -31.03 0.50 14.51
C LEU A 142 -31.01 -0.71 13.54
N VAL A 143 -31.89 -1.71 13.72
CA VAL A 143 -32.00 -2.84 12.81
C VAL A 143 -32.66 -2.43 11.49
N LYS A 144 -33.60 -1.50 11.51
CA LYS A 144 -34.22 -0.97 10.29
C LYS A 144 -33.19 -0.24 9.44
N ASN A 145 -32.43 0.68 10.03
CA ASN A 145 -31.38 1.45 9.35
C ASN A 145 -30.30 0.54 8.78
N TYR A 146 -29.88 -0.48 9.54
CA TYR A 146 -28.93 -1.49 9.08
C TYR A 146 -29.45 -2.25 7.84
N LEU A 147 -30.70 -2.71 7.86
CA LEU A 147 -31.30 -3.42 6.71
C LEU A 147 -31.53 -2.48 5.51
N GLN A 148 -31.84 -1.20 5.76
CA GLN A 148 -32.00 -0.19 4.72
C GLN A 148 -30.66 0.06 4.00
N LEU A 149 -29.54 0.12 4.72
CA LEU A 149 -28.22 0.21 4.11
C LEU A 149 -27.99 -0.96 3.14
N TRP A 150 -28.24 -2.21 3.57
CA TRP A 150 -28.05 -3.39 2.72
C TRP A 150 -28.92 -3.38 1.46
N LYS A 151 -30.16 -2.90 1.55
CA LYS A 151 -31.07 -2.74 0.40
C LYS A 151 -30.59 -1.67 -0.58
N ASN A 152 -29.94 -0.64 -0.08
CA ASN A 152 -29.44 0.45 -0.91
C ASN A 152 -28.02 0.23 -1.46
N LEU A 153 -27.32 -0.84 -1.06
CA LEU A 153 -25.93 -1.07 -1.48
C LEU A 153 -25.76 -1.16 -3.00
N GLU A 154 -26.69 -1.81 -3.70
CA GLU A 154 -26.66 -1.87 -5.16
C GLU A 154 -26.83 -0.47 -5.80
N THR A 155 -27.76 0.32 -5.29
CA THR A 155 -27.95 1.71 -5.75
C THR A 155 -26.72 2.55 -5.48
N ILE A 156 -26.11 2.43 -4.30
CA ILE A 156 -24.88 3.11 -3.93
C ILE A 156 -23.74 2.69 -4.87
N TYR A 157 -23.58 1.39 -5.13
CA TYR A 157 -22.58 0.88 -6.06
C TYR A 157 -22.77 1.48 -7.47
N ASN A 158 -23.98 1.42 -8.01
CA ASN A 158 -24.27 1.91 -9.36
C ASN A 158 -24.03 3.42 -9.48
N ASN A 159 -24.53 4.21 -8.52
CA ASN A 159 -24.32 5.66 -8.52
C ASN A 159 -22.84 6.03 -8.38
N PHE A 160 -22.10 5.28 -7.55
CA PHE A 160 -20.65 5.49 -7.39
C PHE A 160 -19.88 5.11 -8.64
N TYR A 161 -20.24 4.01 -9.28
CA TYR A 161 -19.69 3.55 -10.53
C TYR A 161 -19.89 4.60 -11.63
N ASP A 162 -21.13 5.09 -11.83
CA ASP A 162 -21.45 6.11 -12.84
C ASP A 162 -20.72 7.42 -12.58
N ALA A 163 -20.68 7.89 -11.34
CA ALA A 163 -19.96 9.12 -10.95
C ALA A 163 -18.45 9.03 -11.22
N LEU A 164 -17.85 7.85 -11.09
CA LEU A 164 -16.45 7.62 -11.43
C LEU A 164 -16.22 7.62 -12.94
N LEU A 165 -17.09 6.97 -13.71
CA LEU A 165 -16.97 6.93 -15.17
C LEU A 165 -17.13 8.33 -15.80
N GLU A 166 -18.09 9.14 -15.34
CA GLU A 166 -18.26 10.51 -15.79
C GLU A 166 -17.00 11.35 -15.61
N GLN A 167 -16.25 11.12 -14.53
CA GLN A 167 -15.00 11.80 -14.23
C GLN A 167 -13.78 11.15 -14.90
N LYS A 168 -13.93 10.05 -15.63
CA LYS A 168 -12.85 9.21 -16.17
C LYS A 168 -11.86 8.79 -15.10
N ARG A 169 -12.36 8.39 -13.94
CA ARG A 169 -11.60 7.99 -12.76
C ARG A 169 -12.03 6.60 -12.31
N GLY A 170 -11.18 5.93 -11.52
CA GLY A 170 -11.55 4.63 -10.96
C GLY A 170 -10.59 4.14 -9.87
N TYR A 171 -11.08 3.20 -9.08
CA TYR A 171 -10.26 2.30 -8.30
C TYR A 171 -9.81 1.13 -9.19
N GLN A 172 -8.86 0.35 -8.71
CA GLN A 172 -8.19 -0.66 -9.54
C GLN A 172 -9.16 -1.68 -10.16
N GLY A 173 -10.10 -2.23 -9.38
CA GLY A 173 -11.08 -3.21 -9.89
C GLY A 173 -11.99 -2.63 -10.95
N LEU A 174 -12.47 -1.39 -10.78
CA LEU A 174 -13.26 -0.70 -11.80
C LEU A 174 -12.46 -0.51 -13.11
N ILE A 175 -11.22 -0.07 -13.00
CA ILE A 175 -10.30 0.07 -14.13
C ILE A 175 -10.13 -1.28 -14.86
N GLN A 176 -9.99 -2.37 -14.11
CA GLN A 176 -9.87 -3.71 -14.65
C GLN A 176 -11.15 -4.16 -15.35
N ARG A 177 -12.32 -3.95 -14.73
CA ARG A 177 -13.62 -4.28 -15.34
C ARG A 177 -13.86 -3.53 -16.64
N GLU A 178 -13.58 -2.23 -16.67
CA GLU A 178 -13.73 -1.40 -17.87
C GLU A 178 -12.73 -1.79 -18.96
N ALA A 179 -11.52 -2.16 -18.61
CA ALA A 179 -10.54 -2.70 -19.54
C ALA A 179 -11.03 -4.01 -20.20
N VAL A 180 -11.65 -4.91 -19.43
CA VAL A 180 -12.26 -6.13 -19.98
C VAL A 180 -13.36 -5.79 -20.97
N LYS A 181 -14.27 -4.86 -20.63
CA LYS A 181 -15.33 -4.40 -21.55
C LYS A 181 -14.75 -3.80 -22.83
N ALA A 182 -13.71 -2.96 -22.71
CA ALA A 182 -13.07 -2.33 -23.86
C ALA A 182 -12.44 -3.35 -24.81
N VAL A 183 -11.78 -4.39 -24.25
CA VAL A 183 -11.17 -5.46 -25.02
C VAL A 183 -12.23 -6.33 -25.71
N GLN A 184 -13.30 -6.70 -25.02
CA GLN A 184 -14.37 -7.53 -25.57
C GLN A 184 -15.19 -6.81 -26.65
N THR A 185 -15.37 -5.49 -26.54
CA THR A 185 -16.11 -4.69 -27.53
C THR A 185 -15.26 -4.16 -28.69
N GLY A 186 -13.94 -4.39 -28.65
CA GLY A 186 -13.01 -3.83 -29.65
C GLY A 186 -12.82 -2.31 -29.56
N ASN A 187 -13.27 -1.68 -28.47
CA ASN A 187 -13.19 -0.23 -28.25
C ASN A 187 -11.86 0.22 -27.60
N HIS A 188 -10.89 -0.67 -27.48
CA HIS A 188 -9.57 -0.32 -26.99
C HIS A 188 -8.71 0.24 -28.13
N GLN A 189 -7.90 1.23 -27.83
CA GLN A 189 -6.93 1.72 -28.80
C GLN A 189 -5.86 0.63 -29.00
N GLU A 190 -5.98 -0.16 -30.05
CA GLU A 190 -4.88 -0.98 -30.56
C GLU A 190 -3.77 -0.06 -31.07
N THR A 191 -3.02 0.51 -30.16
CA THR A 191 -1.93 1.44 -30.50
C THR A 191 -0.67 0.70 -30.95
N ASN A 192 -0.63 -0.63 -30.88
CA ASN A 192 0.62 -1.35 -31.14
C ASN A 192 0.39 -2.76 -31.69
N THR A 193 0.83 -3.00 -32.91
CA THR A 193 0.93 -4.35 -33.51
C THR A 193 2.12 -5.16 -32.95
N ASN A 194 2.81 -4.63 -31.95
CA ASN A 194 3.97 -5.26 -31.33
C ASN A 194 3.57 -6.48 -30.52
N PRO A 195 4.36 -7.57 -30.55
CA PRO A 195 4.10 -8.72 -29.73
C PRO A 195 4.10 -8.39 -28.23
N ILE A 196 3.10 -8.90 -27.50
CA ILE A 196 2.96 -8.71 -26.06
C ILE A 196 3.53 -9.93 -25.34
N ILE A 197 4.41 -9.68 -24.38
CA ILE A 197 5.10 -10.73 -23.63
C ILE A 197 4.71 -10.60 -22.14
N PHE A 198 3.85 -11.50 -21.69
CA PHE A 198 3.47 -11.61 -20.27
C PHE A 198 4.51 -12.47 -19.54
N VAL A 199 5.10 -11.94 -18.45
CA VAL A 199 6.26 -12.59 -17.81
C VAL A 199 6.13 -12.65 -16.30
N GLY A 200 6.23 -13.85 -15.73
CA GLY A 200 6.42 -14.08 -14.29
C GLY A 200 5.20 -13.82 -13.42
N PHE A 201 4.01 -14.08 -13.95
CA PHE A 201 2.76 -14.05 -13.17
C PHE A 201 2.59 -15.33 -12.35
N ASN A 202 1.71 -15.26 -11.34
CA ASN A 202 1.29 -16.41 -10.55
C ASN A 202 -0.23 -16.37 -10.37
N ALA A 203 -0.74 -15.81 -9.27
CA ALA A 203 -2.16 -15.60 -9.07
C ALA A 203 -2.65 -14.40 -9.90
N LEU A 204 -3.73 -14.57 -10.63
CA LEU A 204 -4.41 -13.54 -11.39
C LEU A 204 -5.85 -13.44 -10.94
N ASN A 205 -6.42 -12.25 -10.87
CA ASN A 205 -7.85 -12.09 -10.72
C ASN A 205 -8.57 -12.37 -12.05
N ALA A 206 -9.89 -12.41 -12.03
CA ALA A 206 -10.69 -12.76 -13.21
C ALA A 206 -10.49 -11.78 -14.37
N ALA A 207 -10.38 -10.48 -14.08
CA ALA A 207 -10.19 -9.45 -15.10
C ALA A 207 -8.81 -9.57 -15.77
N GLU A 208 -7.75 -9.71 -14.98
CA GLU A 208 -6.38 -9.92 -15.48
C GLU A 208 -6.30 -11.18 -16.34
N SER A 209 -6.88 -12.28 -15.84
CA SER A 209 -6.96 -13.56 -16.56
C SER A 209 -7.68 -13.41 -17.90
N THR A 210 -8.82 -12.72 -17.92
CA THR A 210 -9.61 -12.50 -19.14
C THR A 210 -8.84 -11.67 -20.18
N ILE A 211 -8.18 -10.60 -19.75
CA ILE A 211 -7.39 -9.73 -20.64
C ILE A 211 -6.20 -10.49 -21.24
N ILE A 212 -5.45 -11.22 -20.41
CA ILE A 212 -4.30 -12.00 -20.87
C ILE A 212 -4.75 -13.05 -21.89
N GLN A 213 -5.80 -13.81 -21.58
CA GLN A 213 -6.35 -14.82 -22.50
C GLN A 213 -6.77 -14.22 -23.84
N TYR A 214 -7.44 -13.06 -23.82
CA TYR A 214 -7.83 -12.38 -25.05
C TYR A 214 -6.63 -12.16 -25.98
N TYR A 215 -5.51 -11.60 -25.48
CA TYR A 215 -4.33 -11.35 -26.30
C TYR A 215 -3.62 -12.64 -26.74
N LEU A 216 -3.62 -13.69 -25.92
CA LEU A 216 -3.07 -14.99 -26.28
C LEU A 216 -3.87 -15.62 -27.43
N GLU A 217 -5.19 -15.53 -27.41
CA GLU A 217 -6.07 -16.07 -28.45
C GLU A 217 -5.98 -15.29 -29.77
N GLN A 218 -5.64 -13.99 -29.73
CA GLN A 218 -5.35 -13.21 -30.94
C GLN A 218 -4.03 -13.64 -31.64
N GLY A 219 -3.21 -14.47 -31.00
CA GLY A 219 -1.96 -14.98 -31.56
C GLY A 219 -0.80 -13.98 -31.59
N ASN A 220 -0.95 -12.80 -31.01
CA ASN A 220 0.11 -11.78 -30.95
C ASN A 220 0.68 -11.60 -29.53
N ALA A 221 0.52 -12.60 -28.67
CA ALA A 221 1.05 -12.57 -27.33
C ALA A 221 1.69 -13.91 -26.91
N HIS A 222 2.61 -13.82 -25.98
CA HIS A 222 3.27 -14.98 -25.36
C HIS A 222 3.19 -14.82 -23.83
N ILE A 223 3.10 -15.95 -23.12
CA ILE A 223 3.13 -15.96 -21.66
C ILE A 223 4.20 -16.91 -21.14
N TYR A 224 4.95 -16.45 -20.13
CA TYR A 224 6.01 -17.20 -19.47
C TYR A 224 5.73 -17.24 -17.97
N TRP A 225 5.61 -18.47 -17.45
CA TRP A 225 5.39 -18.73 -16.02
C TRP A 225 6.69 -19.12 -15.36
N ASP A 226 7.01 -18.51 -14.22
CA ASP A 226 8.13 -18.92 -13.38
C ASP A 226 7.67 -20.04 -12.44
N ILE A 227 7.57 -21.23 -12.98
CA ILE A 227 7.13 -22.45 -12.28
C ILE A 227 8.08 -23.59 -12.52
N ASP A 228 8.38 -24.37 -11.51
CA ASP A 228 9.20 -25.57 -11.63
C ASP A 228 8.35 -26.81 -11.85
N ASP A 229 8.89 -27.77 -12.62
CA ASP A 229 8.26 -29.04 -12.95
C ASP A 229 7.81 -29.82 -11.70
N TYR A 230 8.62 -29.77 -10.65
CA TYR A 230 8.30 -30.40 -9.38
C TYR A 230 6.96 -29.94 -8.82
N PHE A 231 6.67 -28.64 -8.86
CA PHE A 231 5.43 -28.07 -8.35
C PHE A 231 4.27 -28.16 -9.35
N LEU A 232 4.56 -28.06 -10.64
CA LEU A 232 3.53 -28.13 -11.67
C LEU A 232 2.90 -29.53 -11.74
N ASN A 233 3.72 -30.58 -11.60
CA ASN A 233 3.28 -31.97 -11.69
C ASN A 233 2.76 -32.54 -10.37
N ASP A 234 3.03 -31.91 -9.23
CA ASP A 234 2.47 -32.33 -7.96
C ASP A 234 1.03 -31.79 -7.81
N PRO A 235 0.01 -32.68 -7.78
CA PRO A 235 -1.38 -32.25 -7.76
C PRO A 235 -1.80 -31.59 -6.44
N ILE A 236 -1.01 -31.73 -5.37
CA ILE A 236 -1.35 -31.32 -4.02
C ILE A 236 -0.61 -30.03 -3.62
N HIS A 237 0.59 -29.82 -4.18
CA HIS A 237 1.44 -28.71 -3.74
C HIS A 237 0.89 -27.36 -4.19
N ASP A 238 0.66 -26.44 -3.21
CA ASP A 238 0.04 -25.13 -3.44
C ASP A 238 0.83 -24.22 -4.40
N ALA A 239 2.17 -24.35 -4.45
CA ALA A 239 2.99 -23.53 -5.34
C ALA A 239 2.65 -23.70 -6.84
N GLY A 240 2.09 -24.86 -7.23
CA GLY A 240 1.62 -25.10 -8.60
C GLY A 240 0.13 -24.87 -8.83
N LEU A 241 -0.63 -24.50 -7.81
CA LEU A 241 -2.10 -24.44 -7.83
C LEU A 241 -2.63 -23.62 -9.02
N PHE A 242 -2.23 -22.36 -9.11
CA PHE A 242 -2.71 -21.47 -10.16
C PHE A 242 -2.26 -21.87 -11.55
N ALA A 243 -1.00 -22.28 -11.72
CA ALA A 243 -0.49 -22.73 -13.01
C ALA A 243 -1.23 -23.98 -13.53
N ARG A 244 -1.52 -24.95 -12.64
CA ARG A 244 -2.35 -26.13 -12.96
C ARG A 244 -3.77 -25.75 -13.34
N ASP A 245 -4.38 -24.82 -12.58
CA ASP A 245 -5.73 -24.33 -12.86
C ASP A 245 -5.79 -23.68 -14.24
N TYR A 246 -4.86 -22.80 -14.56
CA TYR A 246 -4.79 -22.16 -15.88
C TYR A 246 -4.56 -23.17 -16.99
N GLN A 247 -3.63 -24.09 -16.82
CA GLN A 247 -3.38 -25.14 -17.82
C GLN A 247 -4.61 -26.02 -18.08
N TYR A 248 -5.43 -26.25 -17.06
CA TYR A 248 -6.64 -27.04 -17.19
C TYR A 248 -7.82 -26.24 -17.76
N ASN A 249 -8.00 -24.99 -17.34
CA ASN A 249 -9.20 -24.22 -17.60
C ASN A 249 -9.10 -23.27 -18.79
N TRP A 250 -7.92 -22.74 -19.10
CA TRP A 250 -7.81 -21.73 -20.17
C TRP A 250 -7.97 -22.35 -21.56
N PRO A 251 -8.82 -21.77 -22.44
CA PRO A 251 -8.96 -22.18 -23.84
C PRO A 251 -7.62 -22.25 -24.58
N TYR A 252 -6.72 -21.28 -24.36
CA TYR A 252 -5.40 -21.24 -24.92
C TYR A 252 -4.63 -22.57 -24.75
N TYR A 253 -4.65 -23.16 -23.55
CA TYR A 253 -3.98 -24.43 -23.28
C TYR A 253 -4.76 -25.63 -23.82
N LYS A 254 -6.10 -25.55 -23.87
CA LYS A 254 -6.94 -26.57 -24.49
C LYS A 254 -6.71 -26.70 -25.99
N HIS A 255 -6.22 -25.64 -26.65
CA HIS A 255 -5.84 -25.65 -28.06
C HIS A 255 -4.44 -26.23 -28.33
N GLY A 256 -3.82 -26.86 -27.34
CA GLY A 256 -2.58 -27.60 -27.49
C GLY A 256 -1.32 -26.90 -27.02
N HIS A 257 -1.42 -25.66 -26.55
CA HIS A 257 -0.32 -25.00 -25.85
C HIS A 257 -0.06 -25.64 -24.49
N LYS A 258 1.15 -25.51 -23.95
CA LYS A 258 1.52 -26.06 -22.64
C LYS A 258 2.35 -25.04 -21.88
N ILE A 259 2.31 -25.15 -20.56
CA ILE A 259 3.26 -24.44 -19.69
C ILE A 259 4.59 -25.17 -19.78
N GLU A 260 5.66 -24.46 -20.12
CA GLU A 260 7.02 -24.97 -20.12
C GLU A 260 7.67 -24.68 -18.75
N PRO A 261 7.79 -25.68 -17.86
CA PRO A 261 8.32 -25.48 -16.53
C PRO A 261 9.84 -25.40 -16.51
N GLN A 262 10.40 -24.80 -15.44
CA GLN A 262 11.80 -24.90 -15.09
C GLN A 262 12.10 -26.25 -14.39
N HIS A 263 13.39 -26.65 -14.35
CA HIS A 263 13.82 -27.91 -13.73
C HIS A 263 14.96 -27.67 -12.72
N ASN A 264 14.84 -26.63 -11.91
CA ASN A 264 15.92 -26.18 -11.02
C ASN A 264 15.68 -26.55 -9.55
N PHE A 265 14.44 -26.87 -9.17
CA PHE A 265 14.09 -27.06 -7.76
C PHE A 265 14.80 -28.25 -7.12
N LEU A 266 14.94 -29.36 -7.84
CA LEU A 266 15.62 -30.56 -7.34
C LEU A 266 17.16 -30.48 -7.44
N ALA A 267 17.73 -29.40 -7.96
CA ALA A 267 19.17 -29.18 -7.96
C ALA A 267 19.72 -29.14 -6.52
N ARG A 268 20.96 -29.62 -6.35
CA ARG A 268 21.62 -29.66 -5.02
C ARG A 268 21.65 -28.26 -4.39
N LYS A 269 21.19 -28.18 -3.16
CA LYS A 269 21.16 -26.95 -2.33
C LYS A 269 21.72 -27.24 -0.96
N ASN A 270 22.31 -26.23 -0.34
CA ASN A 270 22.67 -26.28 1.08
C ASN A 270 21.55 -25.59 1.86
N ILE A 271 20.83 -26.34 2.66
CA ILE A 271 19.71 -25.85 3.47
C ILE A 271 20.06 -26.02 4.94
N THR A 272 20.01 -24.93 5.70
CA THR A 272 20.18 -24.95 7.15
C THR A 272 18.89 -24.48 7.81
N ILE A 273 18.35 -25.27 8.71
CA ILE A 273 17.16 -24.93 9.51
C ILE A 273 17.60 -24.68 10.95
N THR A 274 17.34 -23.51 11.48
CA THR A 274 17.73 -23.11 12.84
C THR A 274 16.50 -22.73 13.65
N GLY A 275 16.25 -23.46 14.73
CA GLY A 275 15.21 -23.12 15.70
C GLY A 275 15.69 -22.05 16.68
N VAL A 276 14.95 -20.94 16.76
CA VAL A 276 15.26 -19.84 17.70
C VAL A 276 14.01 -19.47 18.50
N PRO A 277 14.10 -19.36 19.83
CA PRO A 277 12.94 -19.01 20.65
C PRO A 277 12.59 -17.51 20.46
N LYS A 278 11.32 -17.22 20.28
CA LYS A 278 10.74 -15.86 20.11
C LYS A 278 11.22 -15.11 18.86
N SER A 279 10.32 -14.35 18.26
CA SER A 279 10.52 -13.60 17.01
C SER A 279 11.68 -12.59 17.10
N ILE A 280 11.82 -11.86 18.21
CA ILE A 280 12.94 -10.90 18.39
C ILE A 280 14.30 -11.62 18.42
N SER A 281 14.38 -12.82 19.00
CA SER A 281 15.62 -13.58 18.99
C SER A 281 15.97 -14.08 17.58
N GLN A 282 14.97 -14.36 16.74
CA GLN A 282 15.20 -14.69 15.32
C GLN A 282 15.90 -13.53 14.61
N THR A 283 15.40 -12.28 14.76
CA THR A 283 16.03 -11.13 14.12
C THR A 283 17.46 -10.90 14.58
N LYS A 284 17.74 -11.09 15.88
CA LYS A 284 19.12 -11.00 16.42
C LYS A 284 20.03 -12.10 15.88
N TYR A 285 19.54 -13.34 15.80
CA TYR A 285 20.30 -14.43 15.20
C TYR A 285 20.62 -14.18 13.74
N VAL A 286 19.64 -13.68 12.96
CA VAL A 286 19.87 -13.31 11.57
C VAL A 286 20.89 -12.17 11.47
N GLY A 287 20.86 -11.19 12.35
CA GLY A 287 21.87 -10.14 12.42
C GLY A 287 23.29 -10.71 12.60
N GLN A 288 23.48 -11.65 13.53
CA GLN A 288 24.76 -12.35 13.73
C GLN A 288 25.19 -13.16 12.49
N LEU A 289 24.23 -13.83 11.85
CA LEU A 289 24.49 -14.56 10.60
C LEU A 289 24.95 -13.60 9.48
N LEU A 290 24.26 -12.48 9.30
CA LEU A 290 24.64 -11.44 8.33
C LEU A 290 26.01 -10.86 8.61
N GLU A 291 26.36 -10.65 9.89
CA GLU A 291 27.69 -10.20 10.29
C GLU A 291 28.77 -11.20 9.86
N SER A 292 28.54 -12.49 10.12
CA SER A 292 29.47 -13.56 9.73
C SER A 292 29.60 -13.70 8.21
N ILE A 293 28.49 -13.55 7.46
CA ILE A 293 28.47 -13.56 6.00
C ILE A 293 29.24 -12.34 5.44
N GLY A 294 28.99 -11.15 5.99
CA GLY A 294 29.65 -9.93 5.57
C GLY A 294 31.16 -9.89 5.80
N GLN A 295 31.70 -10.75 6.67
CA GLN A 295 33.13 -10.94 6.89
C GLN A 295 33.80 -11.88 5.85
N GLN A 296 33.00 -12.66 5.11
CA GLN A 296 33.49 -13.62 4.11
C GLN A 296 33.71 -12.90 2.78
N LYS A 297 34.95 -12.87 2.30
CA LYS A 297 35.33 -12.16 1.05
C LYS A 297 34.74 -12.78 -0.22
N ASP A 298 34.36 -14.05 -0.15
CA ASP A 298 33.88 -14.82 -1.30
C ASP A 298 32.35 -14.72 -1.50
N ILE A 299 31.63 -14.06 -0.58
CA ILE A 299 30.18 -13.91 -0.68
C ILE A 299 29.82 -12.53 -1.23
N ASP A 300 29.12 -12.53 -2.36
CA ASP A 300 28.54 -11.33 -2.95
C ASP A 300 27.20 -10.98 -2.24
N LEU A 301 27.23 -10.00 -1.35
CA LEU A 301 26.05 -9.53 -0.62
C LEU A 301 24.94 -9.00 -1.56
N THR A 302 25.27 -8.56 -2.78
CA THR A 302 24.26 -8.12 -3.76
C THR A 302 23.35 -9.24 -4.25
N LYS A 303 23.76 -10.50 -4.05
CA LYS A 303 23.00 -11.72 -4.35
C LYS A 303 22.31 -12.32 -3.13
N THR A 304 22.36 -11.65 -1.99
CA THR A 304 21.76 -12.13 -0.73
C THR A 304 20.38 -11.50 -0.54
N ALA A 305 19.37 -12.35 -0.31
CA ALA A 305 18.02 -11.90 0.02
C ALA A 305 17.65 -12.31 1.44
N LEU A 306 17.16 -11.37 2.23
CA LEU A 306 16.53 -11.61 3.51
C LEU A 306 15.01 -11.55 3.34
N VAL A 307 14.33 -12.67 3.57
CA VAL A 307 12.88 -12.79 3.43
C VAL A 307 12.23 -12.89 4.79
N LEU A 308 11.29 -11.97 5.09
CA LEU A 308 10.49 -11.98 6.31
C LEU A 308 9.13 -12.61 6.01
N ALA A 309 8.85 -13.78 6.62
CA ALA A 309 7.53 -14.40 6.55
C ALA A 309 6.49 -13.63 7.39
N ASP A 310 6.94 -12.96 8.45
CA ASP A 310 6.15 -12.04 9.28
C ASP A 310 6.68 -10.62 9.08
N GLU A 311 5.90 -9.78 8.37
CA GLU A 311 6.27 -8.40 8.04
C GLU A 311 6.41 -7.51 9.27
N THR A 312 5.79 -7.87 10.40
CA THR A 312 5.90 -7.11 11.65
C THR A 312 7.33 -7.11 12.22
N LEU A 313 8.16 -8.04 11.75
CA LEU A 313 9.57 -8.14 12.14
C LEU A 313 10.50 -7.18 11.37
N LEU A 314 9.99 -6.38 10.45
CA LEU A 314 10.82 -5.45 9.68
C LEU A 314 11.61 -4.50 10.59
N ASN A 315 10.92 -3.79 11.50
CA ASN A 315 11.59 -2.86 12.43
C ASN A 315 12.64 -3.53 13.34
N PRO A 316 12.33 -4.63 14.04
CA PRO A 316 13.35 -5.37 14.78
C PRO A 316 14.52 -5.83 13.90
N MET A 317 14.25 -6.22 12.65
CA MET A 317 15.28 -6.67 11.73
C MET A 317 16.21 -5.51 11.29
N LEU A 318 15.65 -4.35 10.94
CA LEU A 318 16.44 -3.17 10.60
C LEU A 318 17.40 -2.75 11.72
N ASN A 319 16.95 -2.88 12.98
CA ASN A 319 17.80 -2.63 14.15
C ASN A 319 18.83 -3.74 14.43
N ALA A 320 18.68 -4.91 13.82
CA ALA A 320 19.60 -6.04 13.98
C ALA A 320 20.63 -6.14 12.84
N ILE A 321 20.48 -5.35 11.76
CA ILE A 321 21.44 -5.33 10.66
C ILE A 321 22.78 -4.76 11.16
N PRO A 322 23.89 -5.48 10.98
CA PRO A 322 25.19 -5.05 11.46
C PRO A 322 25.77 -3.89 10.62
N CYS A 323 26.58 -3.06 11.27
CA CYS A 323 27.19 -1.87 10.64
C CYS A 323 28.15 -2.16 9.47
N ASN A 324 28.64 -3.40 9.32
CA ASN A 324 29.47 -3.81 8.20
C ASN A 324 28.69 -4.04 6.89
N ILE A 325 27.36 -3.99 6.93
CA ILE A 325 26.49 -3.98 5.74
C ILE A 325 26.17 -2.54 5.39
N PRO A 326 26.75 -1.98 4.32
CA PRO A 326 26.65 -0.54 4.03
C PRO A 326 25.30 -0.13 3.48
N GLU A 327 24.62 -1.03 2.75
CA GLU A 327 23.37 -0.72 2.04
C GLU A 327 22.38 -1.87 2.12
N VAL A 328 21.11 -1.54 2.31
CA VAL A 328 19.99 -2.48 2.33
C VAL A 328 18.86 -1.96 1.47
N ASN A 329 18.37 -2.80 0.58
CA ASN A 329 17.22 -2.47 -0.24
C ASN A 329 15.96 -3.10 0.35
N ILE A 330 15.08 -2.28 0.90
CA ILE A 330 13.81 -2.71 1.49
C ILE A 330 12.74 -2.73 0.40
N THR A 331 12.12 -3.90 0.19
CA THR A 331 11.13 -4.10 -0.88
C THR A 331 9.69 -4.09 -0.39
N MET A 332 9.50 -4.28 0.90
CA MET A 332 8.18 -4.31 1.52
C MET A 332 7.77 -2.91 1.99
N GLY A 333 6.46 -2.63 1.95
CA GLY A 333 5.92 -1.39 2.48
C GLY A 333 5.96 -1.40 4.01
N MET A 334 6.35 -0.27 4.59
CA MET A 334 6.24 -0.06 6.03
C MET A 334 5.10 0.91 6.31
N PRO A 335 4.03 0.48 7.00
CA PRO A 335 2.93 1.36 7.36
C PRO A 335 3.39 2.50 8.25
N LEU A 336 3.04 3.74 7.93
CA LEU A 336 3.44 4.92 8.72
C LEU A 336 2.98 4.84 10.18
N ASN A 337 1.84 4.21 10.45
CA ASN A 337 1.30 4.01 11.79
C ASN A 337 2.15 3.07 12.70
N LYS A 338 3.17 2.42 12.15
CA LYS A 338 4.16 1.64 12.91
C LYS A 338 5.43 2.42 13.21
N THR A 339 5.52 3.68 12.81
CA THR A 339 6.66 4.56 13.10
C THR A 339 6.48 5.33 14.40
N VAL A 340 7.59 5.69 15.05
CA VAL A 340 7.55 6.57 16.23
C VAL A 340 7.07 7.97 15.84
N LEU A 341 7.35 8.41 14.61
CA LEU A 341 6.88 9.69 14.09
C LEU A 341 5.35 9.77 13.99
N TYR A 342 4.67 8.65 13.72
CA TYR A 342 3.21 8.58 13.78
C TYR A 342 2.69 8.92 15.18
N SER A 343 3.27 8.32 16.23
CA SER A 343 2.86 8.61 17.60
C SER A 343 3.13 10.08 17.99
N PHE A 344 4.17 10.70 17.44
CA PHE A 344 4.45 12.11 17.63
C PHE A 344 3.30 12.99 17.11
N PHE A 345 2.83 12.77 15.88
CA PHE A 345 1.73 13.56 15.31
C PHE A 345 0.37 13.21 15.90
N ILE A 346 0.12 11.97 16.29
CA ILE A 346 -1.11 11.61 17.00
C ILE A 346 -1.14 12.27 18.38
N ASN A 347 -0.07 12.23 19.16
CA ASN A 347 0.01 12.90 20.44
C ASN A 347 -0.16 14.43 20.30
N TYR A 348 0.37 14.99 19.20
CA TYR A 348 0.17 16.41 18.87
C TYR A 348 -1.31 16.72 18.54
N LEU A 349 -1.98 15.87 17.77
CA LEU A 349 -3.41 16.02 17.48
C LEU A 349 -4.25 15.93 18.75
N GLU A 350 -4.03 14.91 19.59
CA GLU A 350 -4.77 14.70 20.83
C GLU A 350 -4.54 15.83 21.85
N LEU A 351 -3.37 16.47 21.80
CA LEU A 351 -3.07 17.63 22.61
C LEU A 351 -4.05 18.80 22.30
N HIS A 352 -4.45 18.94 21.03
CA HIS A 352 -5.34 20.03 20.59
C HIS A 352 -6.83 19.66 20.66
N LEU A 353 -7.19 18.41 20.43
CA LEU A 353 -8.59 17.97 20.52
C LEU A 353 -9.16 18.05 21.94
N ASN A 354 -8.31 18.07 22.96
CA ASN A 354 -8.70 17.99 24.37
C ASN A 354 -8.26 19.23 25.17
N VAL A 355 -8.21 20.40 24.53
CA VAL A 355 -7.93 21.66 25.22
C VAL A 355 -9.21 22.11 25.98
N SER A 356 -9.05 22.48 27.22
CA SER A 356 -10.13 23.07 28.05
C SER A 356 -9.90 24.57 28.32
N ASP A 357 -10.89 25.27 28.85
CA ASP A 357 -10.74 26.65 29.31
C ASP A 357 -9.61 26.86 30.34
N ARG A 358 -9.19 25.78 31.01
CA ARG A 358 -8.08 25.77 31.98
C ARG A 358 -6.70 25.57 31.30
N GLY A 359 -6.67 25.27 29.99
CA GLY A 359 -5.48 24.96 29.23
C GLY A 359 -5.32 23.44 28.89
N TRP A 360 -4.10 23.03 28.62
CA TRP A 360 -3.77 21.68 28.21
C TRP A 360 -3.62 20.70 29.36
N PHE A 361 -4.33 19.57 29.31
CA PHE A 361 -4.32 18.57 30.39
C PHE A 361 -2.93 17.89 30.47
N PHE A 362 -2.39 17.80 31.66
CA PHE A 362 -1.01 17.39 31.91
C PHE A 362 -0.63 16.03 31.32
N LYS A 363 -1.54 15.07 31.28
CA LYS A 363 -1.24 13.74 30.72
C LYS A 363 -0.94 13.85 29.22
N ARG A 364 -1.73 14.59 28.46
CA ARG A 364 -1.51 14.80 27.03
C ARG A 364 -0.21 15.55 26.75
N VAL A 365 0.10 16.53 27.60
CA VAL A 365 1.38 17.22 27.53
C VAL A 365 2.54 16.27 27.80
N LEU A 366 2.46 15.45 28.85
CA LEU A 366 3.50 14.46 29.16
C LEU A 366 3.68 13.42 28.05
N GLU A 367 2.60 12.92 27.44
CA GLU A 367 2.65 12.01 26.28
C GLU A 367 3.40 12.64 25.12
N PHE A 368 3.10 13.88 24.77
CA PHE A 368 3.76 14.60 23.70
C PHE A 368 5.23 14.91 24.00
N ILE A 369 5.56 15.49 25.16
CA ILE A 369 6.92 15.89 25.49
C ILE A 369 7.86 14.73 25.80
N SER A 370 7.32 13.52 26.08
CA SER A 370 8.10 12.30 26.27
C SER A 370 8.44 11.60 24.97
N ASN A 371 7.85 12.04 23.84
CA ASN A 371 8.15 11.44 22.55
C ASN A 371 9.58 11.75 22.11
N PRO A 372 10.34 10.77 21.55
CA PRO A 372 11.73 10.97 21.13
C PRO A 372 11.93 12.19 20.20
N TYR A 373 11.01 12.44 19.26
CA TYR A 373 11.12 13.62 18.37
C TYR A 373 10.94 14.95 19.13
N THR A 374 10.06 15.00 20.14
CA THR A 374 9.93 16.17 20.99
C THR A 374 11.19 16.40 21.83
N LEU A 375 11.78 15.32 22.35
CA LEU A 375 13.05 15.40 23.08
C LEU A 375 14.16 15.92 22.19
N THR A 376 14.25 15.45 20.96
CA THR A 376 15.21 15.92 19.97
C THR A 376 15.01 17.41 19.66
N LEU A 377 13.79 17.85 19.38
CA LEU A 377 13.44 19.25 19.16
C LEU A 377 13.78 20.13 20.37
N SER A 378 13.70 19.59 21.59
CA SER A 378 13.93 20.34 22.82
C SER A 378 15.42 20.49 23.17
N SER A 379 16.30 19.67 22.63
CA SER A 379 17.74 19.62 22.98
C SER A 379 18.55 20.70 22.29
N GLU A 380 18.25 21.04 21.05
CA GLU A 380 19.05 21.99 20.25
C GLU A 380 18.63 23.45 20.52
N GLY A 381 19.42 24.13 21.37
CA GLY A 381 19.24 25.56 21.64
C GLY A 381 17.97 25.91 22.42
N GLN A 382 17.06 24.96 22.64
CA GLN A 382 15.75 25.17 23.28
C GLN A 382 15.78 24.98 24.81
N GLY A 383 16.95 24.76 25.38
CA GLY A 383 17.18 24.67 26.83
C GLY A 383 16.55 23.45 27.49
N ASN A 384 16.43 22.32 26.77
CA ASN A 384 15.84 21.07 27.24
C ASN A 384 14.46 21.26 27.89
N PHE A 385 13.62 22.07 27.24
CA PHE A 385 12.31 22.44 27.81
C PHE A 385 11.44 21.22 28.15
N ALA A 386 11.47 20.17 27.33
CA ALA A 386 10.66 18.97 27.54
C ALA A 386 10.96 18.28 28.88
N GLN A 387 12.25 18.12 29.20
CA GLN A 387 12.68 17.52 30.47
C GLN A 387 12.31 18.40 31.66
N ARG A 388 12.56 19.72 31.54
CA ARG A 388 12.21 20.67 32.61
C ARG A 388 10.71 20.74 32.82
N MET A 389 9.92 20.83 31.75
CA MET A 389 8.46 20.86 31.81
C MET A 389 7.91 19.58 32.45
N SER A 390 8.45 18.40 32.09
CA SER A 390 8.08 17.14 32.72
C SER A 390 8.34 17.14 34.22
N LYS A 391 9.48 17.71 34.65
CA LYS A 391 9.82 17.87 36.07
C LYS A 391 8.87 18.82 36.77
N ASP A 392 8.63 20.01 36.19
CA ASP A 392 7.76 21.02 36.78
C ASP A 392 6.30 20.57 36.93
N ILE A 393 5.81 19.77 35.94
CA ILE A 393 4.47 19.15 36.01
C ILE A 393 4.38 18.21 37.20
N LYS A 394 5.39 17.32 37.37
CA LYS A 394 5.40 16.29 38.43
C LYS A 394 5.61 16.89 39.82
N GLU A 395 6.58 17.78 39.98
CA GLU A 395 6.90 18.40 41.25
C GLU A 395 5.86 19.44 41.70
N GLY A 396 5.30 20.18 40.71
CA GLY A 396 4.25 21.19 40.97
C GLY A 396 2.83 20.62 41.01
N ASN A 397 2.63 19.32 40.81
CA ASN A 397 1.29 18.71 40.69
C ASN A 397 0.36 19.45 39.74
N LEU A 398 0.88 19.94 38.60
CA LEU A 398 0.13 20.74 37.64
C LEU A 398 -0.86 19.86 36.89
N LEU A 399 -2.15 20.14 37.04
CA LEU A 399 -3.20 19.41 36.30
C LEU A 399 -3.42 19.98 34.89
N TYR A 400 -3.23 21.30 34.73
CA TYR A 400 -3.35 21.98 33.44
C TYR A 400 -2.17 22.92 33.24
N LEU A 401 -1.74 23.03 32.00
CA LEU A 401 -0.75 24.01 31.56
C LEU A 401 -1.45 25.12 30.79
N ASN A 402 -1.11 26.37 31.10
CA ASN A 402 -1.65 27.57 30.46
C ASN A 402 -0.49 28.47 29.94
N ALA A 403 -0.82 29.62 29.38
CA ALA A 403 0.15 30.57 28.86
C ALA A 403 1.18 31.02 29.92
N ASP A 404 0.77 31.17 31.18
CA ASP A 404 1.67 31.58 32.27
C ASP A 404 2.70 30.49 32.58
N THR A 405 2.28 29.22 32.57
CA THR A 405 3.18 28.07 32.74
C THR A 405 4.19 27.95 31.58
N LEU A 406 3.75 28.20 30.35
CA LEU A 406 4.60 28.15 29.16
C LEU A 406 5.63 29.28 29.10
N SER A 407 5.30 30.46 29.65
CA SER A 407 6.20 31.62 29.72
C SER A 407 7.50 31.35 30.50
N LYS A 408 7.51 30.32 31.36
CA LYS A 408 8.72 29.89 32.11
C LYS A 408 9.82 29.32 31.22
N TYR A 409 9.55 29.07 29.92
CA TYR A 409 10.50 28.47 28.98
C TYR A 409 10.85 29.45 27.82
N PRO A 410 11.46 30.61 28.09
CA PRO A 410 11.66 31.68 27.09
C PRO A 410 12.55 31.25 25.93
N LYS A 411 13.51 30.32 26.13
CA LYS A 411 14.37 29.80 25.06
C LYS A 411 13.60 28.93 24.05
N ALA A 412 12.49 28.36 24.43
CA ALA A 412 11.66 27.51 23.59
C ALA A 412 10.42 28.24 23.04
N LYS A 413 10.34 29.57 23.22
CA LYS A 413 9.14 30.36 22.87
C LYS A 413 8.64 30.09 21.45
N ASP A 414 9.53 30.10 20.47
CA ASP A 414 9.16 29.92 19.05
C ASP A 414 8.67 28.51 18.74
N LEU A 415 9.22 27.48 19.40
CA LEU A 415 8.74 26.11 19.26
C LEU A 415 7.42 25.91 20.03
N LEU A 416 7.33 26.46 21.26
CA LEU A 416 6.15 26.37 22.07
C LEU A 416 4.95 27.12 21.46
N SER A 417 5.16 28.18 20.68
CA SER A 417 4.09 28.85 19.96
C SER A 417 3.49 27.98 18.82
N ILE A 418 4.26 27.06 18.26
CA ILE A 418 3.78 26.07 17.29
C ILE A 418 3.04 24.94 18.01
N VAL A 419 3.62 24.44 19.12
CA VAL A 419 3.08 23.31 19.87
C VAL A 419 1.84 23.69 20.69
N PHE A 420 1.83 24.89 21.28
CA PHE A 420 0.79 25.41 22.15
C PHE A 420 0.30 26.78 21.66
N PRO A 421 -0.35 26.85 20.49
CA PRO A 421 -0.86 28.11 19.94
C PRO A 421 -1.90 28.74 20.84
N SER A 422 -2.03 30.07 20.80
CA SER A 422 -3.02 30.81 21.54
C SER A 422 -4.36 30.77 20.80
N GLY A 423 -5.42 30.29 21.44
CA GLY A 423 -6.79 30.23 20.90
C GLY A 423 -7.12 28.90 20.22
N GLU A 424 -8.28 28.83 19.60
CA GLU A 424 -8.72 27.67 18.82
C GLU A 424 -7.87 27.54 17.55
N ILE A 425 -7.48 26.31 17.23
CA ILE A 425 -6.69 26.00 16.05
C ILE A 425 -7.59 25.40 14.98
N SER A 426 -7.57 25.97 13.78
CA SER A 426 -8.27 25.38 12.65
C SER A 426 -7.56 24.11 12.16
N PRO A 427 -8.25 23.18 11.48
CA PRO A 427 -7.61 22.01 10.87
C PRO A 427 -6.46 22.38 9.93
N MET A 428 -6.58 23.48 9.18
CA MET A 428 -5.54 23.97 8.30
C MET A 428 -4.32 24.51 9.07
N ASP A 429 -4.56 25.26 10.15
CA ASP A 429 -3.45 25.74 11.00
C ASP A 429 -2.72 24.58 11.67
N TRP A 430 -3.47 23.55 12.10
CA TRP A 430 -2.86 22.34 12.65
C TRP A 430 -1.95 21.65 11.63
N ILE A 431 -2.39 21.52 10.38
CA ILE A 431 -1.55 20.96 9.28
C ILE A 431 -0.32 21.84 9.06
N ASN A 432 -0.47 23.14 8.96
CA ASN A 432 0.65 24.08 8.80
C ASN A 432 1.67 23.93 9.92
N ASN A 433 1.20 23.81 11.16
CA ASN A 433 2.07 23.56 12.30
C ASN A 433 2.79 22.19 12.22
N CYS A 434 2.12 21.15 11.73
CA CYS A 434 2.77 19.86 11.47
C CYS A 434 3.90 20.00 10.43
N LEU A 435 3.67 20.74 9.35
CA LEU A 435 4.67 21.02 8.33
C LEU A 435 5.87 21.80 8.90
N LEU A 436 5.65 22.81 9.74
CA LEU A 436 6.71 23.53 10.44
C LEU A 436 7.52 22.63 11.38
N LEU A 437 6.87 21.71 12.10
CA LEU A 437 7.55 20.73 12.94
C LEU A 437 8.42 19.77 12.12
N ILE A 438 7.94 19.33 10.95
CA ILE A 438 8.71 18.52 10.01
C ILE A 438 9.93 19.26 9.50
N GLU A 439 9.80 20.53 9.13
CA GLU A 439 10.94 21.35 8.66
C GLU A 439 12.01 21.46 9.74
N ARG A 440 11.64 21.70 10.99
CA ARG A 440 12.58 21.76 12.11
C ARG A 440 13.28 20.41 12.36
N LEU A 441 12.54 19.31 12.34
CA LEU A 441 13.11 17.96 12.47
C LEU A 441 14.04 17.64 11.30
N LYS A 442 13.68 18.02 10.07
CA LYS A 442 14.51 17.83 8.90
C LYS A 442 15.89 18.52 9.05
N LEU A 443 15.92 19.74 9.61
CA LEU A 443 17.18 20.45 9.85
C LEU A 443 18.10 19.70 10.83
N ILE A 444 17.53 19.00 11.81
CA ILE A 444 18.27 18.22 12.81
C ILE A 444 18.80 16.90 12.21
N TYR A 445 18.01 16.26 11.35
CA TYR A 445 18.33 14.96 10.76
C TYR A 445 19.01 15.04 9.39
N GLN A 446 19.62 16.17 9.01
CA GLN A 446 20.23 16.36 7.69
C GLN A 446 21.43 15.46 7.37
N ASP A 447 22.02 14.78 8.36
CA ASP A 447 23.14 13.87 8.16
C ASP A 447 22.70 12.58 7.43
N GLU A 448 23.57 12.10 6.51
CA GLU A 448 23.35 10.85 5.76
C GLU A 448 23.06 9.63 6.64
N LYS A 449 23.49 9.64 7.88
CA LYS A 449 23.24 8.59 8.87
C LYS A 449 21.75 8.44 9.26
N ASN A 450 20.95 9.46 8.98
CA ASN A 450 19.54 9.54 9.35
C ASN A 450 18.61 9.37 8.14
N ALA A 451 19.05 8.68 7.10
CA ALA A 451 18.29 8.52 5.84
C ALA A 451 16.87 7.97 6.06
N LEU A 452 16.68 7.05 7.01
CA LEU A 452 15.37 6.48 7.33
C LEU A 452 14.45 7.52 7.98
N GLU A 453 14.96 8.32 8.90
CA GLU A 453 14.22 9.42 9.55
C GLU A 453 13.79 10.48 8.53
N LEU A 454 14.68 10.83 7.61
CA LEU A 454 14.37 11.77 6.52
C LEU A 454 13.28 11.22 5.59
N GLU A 455 13.28 9.91 5.30
CA GLU A 455 12.21 9.29 4.50
C GLU A 455 10.87 9.34 5.25
N TYR A 456 10.83 9.06 6.55
CA TYR A 456 9.61 9.19 7.34
C TYR A 456 9.08 10.62 7.34
N LEU A 457 9.94 11.60 7.57
CA LEU A 457 9.57 13.02 7.52
C LEU A 457 9.02 13.42 6.15
N TYR A 458 9.64 12.95 5.06
CA TYR A 458 9.16 13.20 3.70
C TYR A 458 7.77 12.60 3.46
N ARG A 459 7.51 11.38 3.94
CA ARG A 459 6.20 10.73 3.79
C ARG A 459 5.11 11.47 4.56
N PHE A 460 5.38 11.89 5.78
CA PHE A 460 4.43 12.72 6.55
C PHE A 460 4.25 14.10 5.92
N TYR A 461 5.31 14.73 5.40
CA TYR A 461 5.21 15.97 4.65
C TYR A 461 4.27 15.84 3.44
N ALA A 462 4.44 14.79 2.64
CA ALA A 462 3.56 14.52 1.50
C ALA A 462 2.11 14.28 1.94
N LEU A 463 1.89 13.52 3.04
CA LEU A 463 0.57 13.26 3.61
C LEU A 463 -0.12 14.55 4.06
N PHE A 464 0.55 15.41 4.82
CA PHE A 464 -0.04 16.65 5.31
C PHE A 464 -0.33 17.65 4.18
N ASN A 465 0.54 17.75 3.17
CA ASN A 465 0.22 18.55 1.98
C ASN A 465 -1.01 18.01 1.24
N GLN A 466 -1.14 16.69 1.12
CA GLN A 466 -2.32 16.08 0.52
C GLN A 466 -3.59 16.36 1.35
N LEU A 467 -3.53 16.22 2.67
CA LEU A 467 -4.64 16.54 3.57
C LEU A 467 -5.04 18.03 3.48
N GLY A 468 -4.07 18.94 3.42
CA GLY A 468 -4.33 20.36 3.21
C GLY A 468 -5.10 20.65 1.93
N GLN A 469 -4.71 20.01 0.81
CA GLN A 469 -5.44 20.14 -0.46
C GLN A 469 -6.88 19.62 -0.38
N TYR A 470 -7.16 18.63 0.46
CA TYR A 470 -8.52 18.13 0.67
C TYR A 470 -9.35 19.07 1.52
N LEU A 471 -8.77 19.64 2.58
CA LEU A 471 -9.45 20.64 3.43
C LEU A 471 -9.89 21.86 2.62
N ASP A 472 -9.07 22.31 1.65
CA ASP A 472 -9.42 23.42 0.76
C ASP A 472 -10.58 23.09 -0.21
N LYS A 473 -10.77 21.81 -0.55
CA LYS A 473 -11.78 21.38 -1.54
C LYS A 473 -13.09 20.91 -0.94
N VAL A 474 -13.09 20.54 0.31
CA VAL A 474 -14.25 20.01 1.02
C VAL A 474 -14.70 21.09 2.00
N ASP A 475 -15.79 21.79 1.65
CA ASP A 475 -16.61 22.44 2.67
C ASP A 475 -17.08 21.33 3.60
N PHE A 476 -16.39 21.15 4.72
CA PHE A 476 -16.89 20.33 5.81
C PHE A 476 -18.15 21.00 6.36
N MET A 477 -19.27 20.82 5.68
CA MET A 477 -20.57 21.05 6.27
C MET A 477 -20.73 19.98 7.35
N GLY A 478 -20.36 20.39 8.55
CA GLY A 478 -20.37 19.63 9.77
C GLY A 478 -21.70 19.28 10.28
#